data_5ef67101073a1b2ef728d52525effd1f
#
_entry.id   5ef67101073a1b2ef728d52525effd1f
#
_cell.length_a   1.000
_cell.length_b   1.000
_cell.length_c   1.000
_cell.angle_alpha   90.00
_cell.angle_beta   90.00
_cell.angle_gamma   90.00
#
_symmetry.space_group_name_H-M   'P 1'
#
loop_
_entity.id
_entity.type
_entity.pdbx_description
1 polymer ?
#
loop_
_entity_poly.entity_id
_entity_poly.type
_entity_poly.pdbx_seq_one_letter_code
_entity_poly.pdbx_strand_id
1 'polypeptide(L)'
;SMIGLTYIVFFSYIMFSAFSNIEDKILFIFSLSLCVATDLGGILFGQIFKGKKLTKISPNKTISGCLGSYMLSFVFMIIYYFLFNDFNIFFLIFLTFVVSSISQLGDLLISFLKRKAKVKNTSNLLPGHGGILDRIDGIIFGAPLGFLLISINI
;
A
#
# COMPACT_ATOMS: atom_id res chain seq x y z
N SER A 1 -14.59 17.55 -2.47
CA SER A 1 -14.80 17.76 -1.03
C SER A 1 -13.51 18.29 -0.40
N MET A 2 -13.60 19.12 0.64
CA MET A 2 -12.42 19.68 1.34
C MET A 2 -11.47 18.58 1.85
N ILE A 3 -12.00 17.46 2.34
CA ILE A 3 -11.21 16.30 2.81
C ILE A 3 -10.29 15.75 1.70
N GLY A 4 -10.77 15.68 0.45
CA GLY A 4 -9.92 15.23 -0.65
C GLY A 4 -8.80 16.21 -0.99
N LEU A 5 -9.06 17.51 -0.92
CA LEU A 5 -8.05 18.54 -1.16
C LEU A 5 -6.97 18.53 -0.05
N THR A 6 -7.37 18.47 1.22
CA THR A 6 -6.42 18.38 2.34
C THR A 6 -5.54 17.13 2.24
N TYR A 7 -6.11 16.00 1.81
CA TYR A 7 -5.34 14.78 1.60
C TYR A 7 -4.33 14.90 0.46
N ILE A 8 -4.71 15.50 -0.68
CA ILE A 8 -3.79 15.73 -1.82
C ILE A 8 -2.64 16.65 -1.42
N VAL A 9 -2.91 17.73 -0.70
CA VAL A 9 -1.87 18.66 -0.20
C VAL A 9 -0.91 17.93 0.76
N PHE A 10 -1.45 17.17 1.70
CA PHE A 10 -0.65 16.37 2.65
C PHE A 10 0.23 15.33 1.93
N PHE A 11 -0.34 14.59 0.98
CA PHE A 11 0.41 13.63 0.16
C PHE A 11 1.53 14.31 -0.64
N SER A 12 1.22 15.45 -1.30
CA SER A 12 2.21 16.20 -2.08
C SER A 12 3.34 16.74 -1.21
N TYR A 13 3.05 17.20 0.01
CA TYR A 13 4.06 17.66 0.97
C TYR A 13 5.00 16.50 1.38
N ILE A 14 4.45 15.33 1.70
CA ILE A 14 5.26 14.15 2.04
C ILE A 14 6.13 13.72 0.86
N MET A 15 5.57 13.70 -0.35
CA MET A 15 6.32 13.39 -1.56
C MET A 15 7.47 14.37 -1.78
N PHE A 16 7.23 15.66 -1.61
CA PHE A 16 8.27 16.68 -1.72
C PHE A 16 9.36 16.48 -0.67
N SER A 17 9.01 16.24 0.60
CA SER A 17 9.93 15.93 1.68
C SER A 17 10.78 14.68 1.38
N ALA A 18 10.16 13.60 0.90
CA ALA A 18 10.85 12.37 0.54
C ALA A 18 11.89 12.54 -0.58
N PHE A 19 11.77 13.57 -1.41
CA PHE A 19 12.72 13.85 -2.49
C PHE A 19 13.81 14.85 -2.14
N SER A 20 13.83 15.39 -0.91
CA SER A 20 14.81 16.39 -0.49
C SER A 20 16.22 15.81 -0.34
N ASN A 21 16.37 14.61 0.24
CA ASN A 21 17.66 13.97 0.51
C ASN A 21 17.73 12.55 -0.13
N ILE A 22 18.94 12.02 -0.28
CA ILE A 22 19.15 10.67 -0.84
C ILE A 22 18.64 9.61 0.14
N GLU A 23 18.88 9.76 1.42
CA GLU A 23 18.42 8.84 2.47
C GLU A 23 16.89 8.77 2.50
N ASP A 24 16.22 9.93 2.48
CA ASP A 24 14.76 10.00 2.44
C ASP A 24 14.16 9.30 1.22
N LYS A 25 14.84 9.38 0.05
CA LYS A 25 14.42 8.65 -1.17
C LYS A 25 14.46 7.15 -0.99
N ILE A 26 15.52 6.62 -0.38
CA ILE A 26 15.68 5.18 -0.11
C ILE A 26 14.55 4.70 0.81
N LEU A 27 14.27 5.45 1.87
CA LEU A 27 13.22 5.13 2.83
C LEU A 27 11.82 5.17 2.21
N PHE A 28 11.58 6.16 1.35
CA PHE A 28 10.33 6.25 0.61
C PHE A 28 10.16 5.09 -0.39
N ILE A 29 11.22 4.76 -1.13
CA ILE A 29 11.24 3.60 -2.04
C ILE A 29 10.97 2.30 -1.29
N PHE A 30 11.55 2.14 -0.08
CA PHE A 30 11.26 0.99 0.77
C PHE A 30 9.78 0.91 1.16
N SER A 31 9.18 2.01 1.65
CA SER A 31 7.75 2.07 1.98
C SER A 31 6.87 1.75 0.78
N LEU A 32 7.25 2.25 -0.39
CA LEU A 32 6.55 2.00 -1.66
C LEU A 32 6.66 0.53 -2.06
N SER A 33 7.84 -0.08 -1.92
CA SER A 33 8.07 -1.50 -2.21
C SER A 33 7.22 -2.42 -1.32
N LEU A 34 7.03 -2.07 -0.05
CA LEU A 34 6.14 -2.80 0.87
C LEU A 34 4.68 -2.77 0.40
N CYS A 35 4.20 -1.60 -0.06
CA CYS A 35 2.84 -1.50 -0.60
C CYS A 35 2.67 -2.36 -1.87
N VAL A 36 3.61 -2.27 -2.81
CA VAL A 36 3.59 -3.09 -4.04
C VAL A 36 3.64 -4.58 -3.70
N ALA A 37 4.50 -4.99 -2.76
CA ALA A 37 4.59 -6.38 -2.30
C ALA A 37 3.27 -6.84 -1.67
N THR A 38 2.62 -5.98 -0.88
CA THR A 38 1.30 -6.25 -0.28
C THR A 38 0.26 -6.53 -1.36
N ASP A 39 0.19 -5.70 -2.40
CA ASP A 39 -0.78 -5.85 -3.48
C ASP A 39 -0.49 -7.09 -4.33
N LEU A 40 0.76 -7.32 -4.71
CA LEU A 40 1.18 -8.53 -5.45
C LEU A 40 0.89 -9.81 -4.64
N GLY A 41 1.22 -9.82 -3.36
CA GLY A 41 0.92 -10.93 -2.47
C GLY A 41 -0.57 -11.23 -2.40
N GLY A 42 -1.40 -10.19 -2.30
CA GLY A 42 -2.85 -10.30 -2.29
C GLY A 42 -3.41 -10.95 -3.56
N ILE A 43 -2.90 -10.54 -4.73
CA ILE A 43 -3.30 -11.09 -6.02
C ILE A 43 -2.83 -12.54 -6.18
N LEU A 44 -1.54 -12.80 -5.98
CA LEU A 44 -0.94 -14.13 -6.20
C LEU A 44 -1.56 -15.19 -5.30
N PHE A 45 -1.55 -14.96 -4.00
CA PHE A 45 -2.08 -15.92 -3.03
C PHE A 45 -3.60 -16.03 -3.07
N GLY A 46 -4.29 -14.91 -3.38
CA GLY A 46 -5.72 -14.92 -3.59
C GLY A 46 -6.16 -15.78 -4.77
N GLN A 47 -5.40 -15.77 -5.87
CA GLN A 47 -5.67 -16.58 -7.06
C GLN A 47 -5.28 -18.05 -6.87
N ILE A 48 -4.15 -18.33 -6.22
CA ILE A 48 -3.63 -19.69 -6.01
C ILE A 48 -4.54 -20.45 -5.03
N PHE A 49 -4.82 -19.87 -3.87
CA PHE A 49 -5.53 -20.57 -2.79
C PHE A 49 -7.04 -20.41 -2.81
N LYS A 50 -7.60 -19.51 -3.64
CA LYS A 50 -9.04 -19.31 -3.83
C LYS A 50 -9.86 -19.37 -2.54
N GLY A 51 -9.39 -18.70 -1.46
CA GLY A 51 -9.99 -18.73 -0.14
C GLY A 51 -11.37 -18.07 -0.06
N LYS A 52 -11.98 -18.06 1.15
CA LYS A 52 -13.24 -17.35 1.39
C LYS A 52 -13.08 -15.86 1.06
N LYS A 53 -14.13 -15.26 0.52
CA LYS A 53 -14.18 -13.81 0.21
C LYS A 53 -14.00 -12.99 1.48
N LEU A 54 -13.16 -11.98 1.42
CA LEU A 54 -12.85 -11.11 2.57
C LEU A 54 -14.03 -10.19 2.91
N THR A 55 -14.64 -9.57 1.87
CA THR A 55 -15.76 -8.63 2.05
C THR A 55 -16.77 -8.73 0.90
N LYS A 56 -18.01 -8.29 1.17
CA LYS A 56 -19.05 -8.13 0.14
C LYS A 56 -18.77 -6.95 -0.81
N ILE A 57 -17.98 -5.97 -0.37
CA ILE A 57 -17.66 -4.74 -1.09
C ILE A 57 -16.70 -5.02 -2.26
N SER A 58 -15.72 -5.89 -2.03
CA SER A 58 -14.74 -6.32 -3.03
C SER A 58 -14.72 -7.85 -3.11
N PRO A 59 -15.57 -8.46 -3.96
CA PRO A 59 -15.73 -9.91 -4.03
C PRO A 59 -14.51 -10.65 -4.58
N ASN A 60 -13.55 -9.95 -5.14
CA ASN A 60 -12.30 -10.52 -5.65
C ASN A 60 -11.23 -10.67 -4.54
N LYS A 61 -11.40 -10.00 -3.39
CA LYS A 61 -10.47 -10.12 -2.26
C LYS A 61 -10.82 -11.33 -1.41
N THR A 62 -9.79 -12.12 -1.09
CA THR A 62 -9.91 -13.36 -0.30
C THR A 62 -9.09 -13.26 0.98
N ILE A 63 -9.44 -14.06 1.99
CA ILE A 63 -8.69 -14.17 3.24
C ILE A 63 -7.27 -14.70 2.97
N SER A 64 -7.13 -15.68 2.08
CA SER A 64 -5.83 -16.19 1.65
C SER A 64 -4.96 -15.12 0.98
N GLY A 65 -5.57 -14.25 0.17
CA GLY A 65 -4.89 -13.10 -0.40
C GLY A 65 -4.41 -12.11 0.67
N CYS A 66 -5.24 -11.81 1.66
CA CYS A 66 -4.87 -10.95 2.79
C CYS A 66 -3.64 -11.48 3.54
N LEU A 67 -3.61 -12.79 3.86
CA LEU A 67 -2.43 -13.41 4.48
C LEU A 67 -1.22 -13.41 3.56
N GLY A 68 -1.42 -13.70 2.27
CA GLY A 68 -0.37 -13.66 1.25
C GLY A 68 0.25 -12.27 1.06
N SER A 69 -0.54 -11.21 1.23
CA SER A 69 -0.06 -9.82 1.26
C SER A 69 1.00 -9.63 2.35
N TYR A 70 0.71 -10.06 3.58
CA TYR A 70 1.69 -9.97 4.68
C TYR A 70 2.92 -10.84 4.41
N MET A 71 2.74 -12.08 3.94
CA MET A 71 3.87 -12.97 3.66
C MET A 71 4.85 -12.35 2.67
N LEU A 72 4.34 -11.80 1.56
CA LEU A 72 5.22 -11.22 0.54
C LEU A 72 5.87 -9.92 1.02
N SER A 73 5.17 -9.05 1.75
CA SER A 73 5.77 -7.84 2.31
C SER A 73 6.83 -8.14 3.37
N PHE A 74 6.68 -9.19 4.19
CA PHE A 74 7.73 -9.64 5.10
C PHE A 74 8.96 -10.17 4.37
N VAL A 75 8.81 -10.86 3.24
CA VAL A 75 9.96 -11.26 2.39
C VAL A 75 10.72 -10.02 1.91
N PHE A 76 10.04 -8.98 1.43
CA PHE A 76 10.67 -7.72 1.02
C PHE A 76 11.37 -7.02 2.19
N MET A 77 10.77 -7.01 3.38
CA MET A 77 11.39 -6.46 4.59
C MET A 77 12.67 -7.20 4.95
N ILE A 78 12.69 -8.53 4.88
CA ILE A 78 13.89 -9.33 5.15
C ILE A 78 15.00 -9.00 4.14
N ILE A 79 14.67 -8.88 2.85
CA ILE A 79 15.63 -8.48 1.82
C ILE A 79 16.21 -7.10 2.13
N TYR A 80 15.37 -6.13 2.49
CA TYR A 80 15.81 -4.80 2.86
C TYR A 80 16.75 -4.83 4.09
N TYR A 81 16.40 -5.57 5.12
CA TYR A 81 17.21 -5.72 6.33
C TYR A 81 18.62 -6.23 6.02
N PHE A 82 18.76 -7.24 5.14
CA PHE A 82 20.07 -7.76 4.75
C PHE A 82 20.90 -6.83 3.85
N LEU A 83 20.23 -5.95 3.09
CA LEU A 83 20.93 -5.02 2.19
C LEU A 83 21.44 -3.77 2.91
N PHE A 84 20.65 -3.23 3.84
CA PHE A 84 20.92 -1.91 4.43
C PHE A 84 21.29 -1.97 5.92
N ASN A 85 20.70 -2.91 6.69
CA ASN A 85 20.98 -3.16 8.12
C ASN A 85 20.92 -1.88 9.02
N ASP A 86 20.15 -0.86 8.61
CA ASP A 86 20.13 0.46 9.23
C ASP A 86 19.18 0.55 10.43
N PHE A 87 18.20 -0.37 10.50
CA PHE A 87 17.12 -0.33 11.48
C PHE A 87 17.04 -1.58 12.34
N ASN A 88 16.50 -1.40 13.56
CA ASN A 88 16.18 -2.53 14.43
C ASN A 88 15.13 -3.43 13.77
N ILE A 89 15.39 -4.74 13.77
CA ILE A 89 14.51 -5.76 13.16
C ILE A 89 13.08 -5.68 13.71
N PHE A 90 12.89 -5.43 15.01
CA PHE A 90 11.56 -5.30 15.63
C PHE A 90 10.79 -4.09 15.07
N PHE A 91 11.49 -2.98 14.82
CA PHE A 91 10.89 -1.81 14.19
C PHE A 91 10.46 -2.12 12.75
N LEU A 92 11.28 -2.81 11.96
CA LEU A 92 10.96 -3.20 10.60
C LEU A 92 9.75 -4.15 10.53
N ILE A 93 9.65 -5.10 11.46
CA ILE A 93 8.49 -5.99 11.59
C ILE A 93 7.23 -5.18 11.86
N PHE A 94 7.25 -4.28 12.84
CA PHE A 94 6.14 -3.39 13.17
C PHE A 94 5.73 -2.52 11.98
N LEU A 95 6.71 -1.85 11.35
CA LEU A 95 6.51 -1.01 10.19
C LEU A 95 5.85 -1.78 9.04
N THR A 96 6.38 -2.95 8.70
CA THR A 96 5.85 -3.80 7.62
C THR A 96 4.41 -4.20 7.89
N PHE A 97 4.10 -4.59 9.12
CA PHE A 97 2.74 -4.93 9.52
C PHE A 97 1.79 -3.75 9.38
N VAL A 98 2.19 -2.57 9.86
CA VAL A 98 1.37 -1.34 9.80
C VAL A 98 1.16 -0.89 8.35
N VAL A 99 2.23 -0.79 7.55
CA VAL A 99 2.16 -0.36 6.15
C VAL A 99 1.29 -1.31 5.32
N SER A 100 1.49 -2.63 5.46
CA SER A 100 0.66 -3.62 4.77
C SER A 100 -0.81 -3.54 5.18
N SER A 101 -1.09 -3.35 6.48
CA SER A 101 -2.48 -3.21 6.96
C SER A 101 -3.15 -1.98 6.36
N ILE A 102 -2.46 -0.84 6.35
CA ILE A 102 -2.99 0.43 5.83
C ILE A 102 -3.15 0.40 4.32
N SER A 103 -2.21 -0.21 3.59
CA SER A 103 -2.34 -0.42 2.14
C SER A 103 -3.61 -1.24 1.83
N GLN A 104 -3.82 -2.36 2.52
CA GLN A 104 -5.01 -3.19 2.34
C GLN A 104 -6.32 -2.47 2.71
N LEU A 105 -6.31 -1.69 3.80
CA LEU A 105 -7.46 -0.89 4.23
C LEU A 105 -7.74 0.26 3.24
N GLY A 106 -6.70 0.91 2.72
CA GLY A 106 -6.81 1.96 1.71
C GLY A 106 -7.48 1.47 0.43
N ASP A 107 -7.03 0.34 -0.10
CA ASP A 107 -7.65 -0.29 -1.26
C ASP A 107 -9.12 -0.70 -0.99
N LEU A 108 -9.44 -1.22 0.20
CA LEU A 108 -10.84 -1.49 0.59
C LEU A 108 -11.67 -0.22 0.68
N LEU A 109 -11.12 0.86 1.23
CA LEU A 109 -11.78 2.15 1.37
C LEU A 109 -12.09 2.76 0.00
N ILE A 110 -11.12 2.81 -0.91
CA ILE A 110 -11.34 3.29 -2.28
C ILE A 110 -12.37 2.41 -3.01
N SER A 111 -12.28 1.08 -2.85
CA SER A 111 -13.27 0.15 -3.40
C SER A 111 -14.68 0.44 -2.87
N PHE A 112 -14.83 0.74 -1.58
CA PHE A 112 -16.09 1.13 -0.97
C PHE A 112 -16.63 2.45 -1.56
N LEU A 113 -15.78 3.47 -1.69
CA LEU A 113 -16.16 4.76 -2.27
C LEU A 113 -16.62 4.60 -3.72
N LYS A 114 -15.93 3.77 -4.53
CA LYS A 114 -16.35 3.45 -5.90
C LYS A 114 -17.76 2.82 -5.93
N ARG A 115 -18.06 1.88 -5.04
CA ARG A 115 -19.41 1.27 -4.95
C ARG A 115 -20.48 2.26 -4.51
N LYS A 116 -20.16 3.14 -3.55
CA LYS A 116 -21.06 4.22 -3.11
C LYS A 116 -21.36 5.20 -4.25
N ALA A 117 -20.38 5.48 -5.11
CA ALA A 117 -20.56 6.29 -6.32
C ALA A 117 -21.20 5.53 -7.49
N LYS A 118 -21.60 4.25 -7.31
CA LYS A 118 -22.18 3.38 -8.35
C LYS A 118 -21.28 3.18 -9.58
N VAL A 119 -19.95 3.33 -9.40
CA VAL A 119 -18.96 3.05 -10.45
C VAL A 119 -18.11 1.85 -10.07
N LYS A 120 -17.54 1.19 -11.09
CA LYS A 120 -16.60 0.07 -10.90
C LYS A 120 -15.15 0.54 -10.99
N ASN A 121 -14.86 1.41 -11.93
CA ASN A 121 -13.53 1.99 -12.18
C ASN A 121 -13.60 3.51 -12.03
N THR A 122 -12.48 4.13 -11.64
CA THR A 122 -12.40 5.59 -11.46
C THR A 122 -12.34 6.34 -12.79
N SER A 123 -11.81 5.71 -13.84
CA SER A 123 -11.79 6.24 -15.21
C SER A 123 -11.52 5.12 -16.22
N ASN A 124 -11.56 5.43 -17.50
CA ASN A 124 -11.23 4.52 -18.62
C ASN A 124 -9.92 4.94 -19.32
N LEU A 125 -9.00 5.60 -18.61
CA LEU A 125 -7.75 6.11 -19.16
C LEU A 125 -6.82 4.98 -19.65
N LEU A 126 -6.85 3.83 -18.99
CA LEU A 126 -6.06 2.67 -19.37
C LEU A 126 -6.96 1.62 -20.04
N PRO A 127 -6.84 1.40 -21.37
CA PRO A 127 -7.65 0.42 -22.08
C PRO A 127 -7.55 -0.97 -21.43
N GLY A 128 -8.70 -1.53 -21.01
CA GLY A 128 -8.78 -2.84 -20.35
C GLY A 128 -8.34 -2.89 -18.88
N HIS A 129 -7.80 -1.79 -18.31
CA HIS A 129 -7.21 -1.78 -16.97
C HIS A 129 -7.82 -0.76 -15.99
N GLY A 130 -8.78 0.06 -16.43
CA GLY A 130 -9.45 1.07 -15.59
C GLY A 130 -8.67 2.37 -15.45
N GLY A 131 -8.79 3.05 -14.31
CA GLY A 131 -8.10 4.30 -14.03
C GLY A 131 -6.74 4.13 -13.34
N ILE A 132 -5.92 5.18 -13.40
CA ILE A 132 -4.64 5.23 -12.67
C ILE A 132 -4.88 5.08 -11.17
N LEU A 133 -5.89 5.74 -10.61
CA LEU A 133 -6.24 5.65 -9.21
C LEU A 133 -6.60 4.22 -8.76
N ASP A 134 -7.13 3.39 -9.68
CA ASP A 134 -7.44 1.99 -9.41
C ASP A 134 -6.19 1.11 -9.23
N ARG A 135 -5.01 1.63 -9.52
CA ARG A 135 -3.72 0.94 -9.41
C ARG A 135 -2.89 1.38 -8.21
N ILE A 136 -3.15 2.56 -7.71
CA ILE A 136 -2.37 3.15 -6.62
C ILE A 136 -3.22 3.35 -5.35
N ASP A 137 -4.43 2.79 -5.31
CA ASP A 137 -5.38 2.98 -4.22
C ASP A 137 -4.85 2.54 -2.84
N GLY A 138 -4.10 1.44 -2.75
CA GLY A 138 -3.40 1.04 -1.53
C GLY A 138 -2.15 1.88 -1.26
N ILE A 139 -1.38 2.20 -2.31
CA ILE A 139 -0.11 2.93 -2.22
C ILE A 139 -0.32 4.34 -1.67
N ILE A 140 -1.39 5.03 -2.09
CA ILE A 140 -1.71 6.39 -1.64
C ILE A 140 -1.77 6.50 -0.12
N PHE A 141 -2.24 5.47 0.58
CA PHE A 141 -2.33 5.46 2.04
C PHE A 141 -1.08 4.86 2.70
N GLY A 142 -0.57 3.74 2.17
CA GLY A 142 0.51 2.99 2.78
C GLY A 142 1.87 3.67 2.67
N ALA A 143 2.25 4.16 1.48
CA ALA A 143 3.58 4.70 1.25
C ALA A 143 3.88 6.00 2.03
N PRO A 144 3.00 7.02 2.08
CA PRO A 144 3.24 8.21 2.87
C PRO A 144 3.35 7.93 4.37
N LEU A 145 2.50 7.04 4.88
CA LEU A 145 2.50 6.70 6.29
C LEU A 145 3.74 5.89 6.67
N GLY A 146 4.16 4.96 5.80
CA GLY A 146 5.40 4.22 5.99
C GLY A 146 6.62 5.15 6.04
N PHE A 147 6.72 6.08 5.10
CA PHE A 147 7.78 7.08 5.09
C PHE A 147 7.79 7.95 6.37
N LEU A 148 6.63 8.44 6.79
CA LEU A 148 6.53 9.24 8.03
C LEU A 148 6.97 8.46 9.27
N LEU A 149 6.54 7.20 9.41
CA LEU A 149 6.93 6.37 10.57
C LEU A 149 8.45 6.13 10.61
N ILE A 150 9.08 5.99 9.46
CA ILE A 150 10.52 5.82 9.38
C ILE A 150 11.22 7.14 9.72
N SER A 151 10.78 8.26 9.13
CA SER A 151 11.38 9.60 9.36
C SER A 151 11.30 10.07 10.82
N ILE A 152 10.32 9.62 11.59
CA ILE A 152 10.21 9.93 13.03
C ILE A 152 11.18 9.09 13.87
N ASN A 153 11.63 7.95 13.36
CA ASN A 153 12.46 6.99 14.09
C ASN A 153 13.97 7.11 13.77
N ILE A 154 14.33 8.04 12.89
CA ILE A 154 15.70 8.47 12.62
C ILE A 154 16.02 9.68 13.48
#